data_2fecade9fad4b12f1c70993ca8bd5dd4
#
_entry.id   2fecade9fad4b12f1c70993ca8bd5dd4
#
_cell.length_a   1.000
_cell.length_b   1.000
_cell.length_c   1.000
_cell.angle_alpha   90.00
_cell.angle_beta   90.00
_cell.angle_gamma   90.00
#
_symmetry.space_group_name_H-M   'P 1'
#
loop_
_entity.id
_entity.type
_entity.pdbx_description
1 polymer ?
#
loop_
_entity_poly.entity_id
_entity_poly.type
_entity_poly.pdbx_seq_one_letter_code
_entity_poly.pdbx_strand_id
1 'polypeptide(L)'
;MPTYEIFVHCKDCGGEHPILMRIHLDNGPDGKQSIAELFRDRDIPPQVAAIRGHKGLCLKTGRHFKIEDDADVFLVPSSSLRRDSLT
;
A
#
# COMPACT_ATOMS: atom_id res chain seq x y z
N MET A 1 -7.17 8.70 14.62
CA MET A 1 -6.79 7.43 14.00
C MET A 1 -5.87 7.69 12.83
N PRO A 2 -4.67 7.11 12.81
CA PRO A 2 -3.73 7.36 11.70
C PRO A 2 -4.25 6.86 10.36
N THR A 3 -3.90 7.58 9.32
CA THR A 3 -4.27 7.25 7.95
C THR A 3 -3.04 6.79 7.17
N TYR A 4 -3.23 5.80 6.32
CA TYR A 4 -2.14 5.24 5.52
C TYR A 4 -2.50 5.24 4.04
N GLU A 5 -1.52 5.60 3.21
CA GLU A 5 -1.61 5.44 1.76
C GLU A 5 -1.10 4.04 1.40
N ILE A 6 -1.55 3.55 0.26
CA ILE A 6 -1.19 2.21 -0.18
C ILE A 6 -0.38 2.29 -1.47
N PHE A 7 0.80 1.67 -1.46
CA PHE A 7 1.67 1.55 -2.62
C PHE A 7 1.82 0.07 -2.97
N VAL A 8 1.84 -0.23 -4.27
CA VAL A 8 1.94 -1.60 -4.75
C VAL A 8 3.14 -1.71 -5.68
N HIS A 9 3.95 -2.74 -5.48
CA HIS A 9 5.07 -3.04 -6.36
C HIS A 9 4.55 -3.51 -7.71
N CYS A 10 5.05 -2.88 -8.77
CA CYS A 10 4.67 -3.22 -10.13
C CYS A 10 5.77 -4.06 -10.78
N LYS A 11 5.42 -5.27 -11.18
CA LYS A 11 6.38 -6.19 -11.81
C LYS A 11 6.72 -5.76 -13.24
N ASP A 12 5.83 -4.99 -13.88
CA ASP A 12 6.04 -4.55 -15.26
C ASP A 12 7.15 -3.51 -15.37
N CYS A 13 7.25 -2.60 -14.42
CA CYS A 13 8.24 -1.52 -14.47
C CYS A 13 9.28 -1.60 -13.35
N GLY A 14 9.11 -2.51 -12.39
CA GLY A 14 10.02 -2.66 -11.27
C GLY A 14 9.90 -1.59 -10.19
N GLY A 15 8.98 -0.65 -10.33
CA GLY A 15 8.75 0.41 -9.36
C GLY A 15 7.50 0.17 -8.53
N GLU A 16 7.12 1.19 -7.76
CA GLU A 16 5.92 1.16 -6.95
C GLU A 16 4.95 2.22 -7.42
N HIS A 17 3.66 1.88 -7.38
CA HIS A 17 2.60 2.80 -7.76
C HIS A 17 1.61 2.95 -6.61
N PRO A 18 1.17 4.18 -6.31
CA PRO A 18 0.08 4.36 -5.35
C PRO A 18 -1.23 3.88 -5.98
N ILE A 19 -2.07 3.28 -5.16
CA ILE A 19 -3.46 3.09 -5.54
C ILE A 19 -4.29 4.14 -4.80
N LEU A 20 -5.39 4.58 -5.42
CA LEU A 20 -6.20 5.66 -4.86
C LEU A 20 -7.08 5.11 -3.74
N MET A 21 -6.43 4.75 -2.63
CA MET A 21 -7.07 4.13 -1.49
C MET A 21 -6.34 4.53 -0.22
N ARG A 22 -7.11 4.87 0.80
CA ARG A 22 -6.59 5.18 2.13
C ARG A 22 -7.27 4.30 3.15
N ILE A 23 -6.51 3.90 4.16
CA ILE A 23 -7.07 3.12 5.26
C ILE A 23 -6.70 3.75 6.59
N HIS A 24 -7.52 3.45 7.60
CA HIS A 24 -7.29 3.89 8.96
C HIS A 24 -6.94 2.67 9.81
N LEU A 25 -5.82 2.73 10.52
CA LEU A 25 -5.38 1.65 11.40
C LEU A 25 -4.90 2.23 12.72
N ASP A 26 -5.25 1.59 13.83
CA ASP A 26 -4.79 1.99 15.16
C ASP A 26 -3.33 1.63 15.38
N ASN A 27 -2.90 0.48 14.88
CA ASN A 27 -1.56 -0.06 15.10
C ASN A 27 -0.84 -0.31 13.78
N GLY A 28 -0.81 0.71 12.93
CA GLY A 28 -0.10 0.64 11.66
C GLY A 28 1.40 0.89 11.80
N PRO A 29 2.13 0.82 10.70
CA PRO A 29 3.58 1.03 10.72
C PRO A 29 3.96 2.49 10.94
N ASP A 30 5.16 2.71 11.46
CA ASP A 30 5.72 4.04 11.63
C ASP A 30 6.33 4.59 10.34
N GLY A 31 6.60 3.73 9.38
CA GLY A 31 7.13 4.07 8.08
C GLY A 31 6.62 3.09 7.04
N LYS A 32 7.21 3.09 5.87
CA LYS A 32 6.82 2.18 4.80
C LYS A 32 7.09 0.73 5.20
N GLN A 33 6.06 -0.10 5.14
CA GLN A 33 6.17 -1.52 5.49
C GLN A 33 5.16 -2.33 4.69
N SER A 34 5.57 -3.53 4.24
CA SER A 34 4.66 -4.43 3.53
C SER A 34 3.63 -5.02 4.49
N ILE A 35 2.44 -5.32 3.95
CA ILE A 35 1.40 -5.94 4.77
C ILE A 35 1.78 -7.37 5.16
N ALA A 36 2.60 -8.06 4.35
CA ALA A 36 3.09 -9.38 4.69
C ALA A 36 3.92 -9.36 5.98
N GLU A 37 4.77 -8.35 6.15
CA GLU A 37 5.58 -8.21 7.35
C GLU A 37 4.76 -7.69 8.53
N LEU A 38 3.93 -6.68 8.28
CA LEU A 38 3.16 -6.04 9.33
C LEU A 38 2.18 -6.99 10.01
N PHE A 39 1.55 -7.87 9.23
CA PHE A 39 0.54 -8.81 9.72
C PHE A 39 1.04 -10.25 9.77
N ARG A 40 2.35 -10.45 9.90
CA ARG A 40 2.91 -11.80 9.96
C ARG A 40 2.34 -12.62 11.11
N ASP A 41 2.20 -12.01 12.29
CA ASP A 41 1.72 -12.65 13.50
C ASP A 41 0.36 -12.15 13.95
N ARG A 42 -0.36 -11.46 13.07
CA ARG A 42 -1.64 -10.84 13.39
C ARG A 42 -2.65 -11.12 12.28
N ASP A 43 -3.92 -11.07 12.64
CA ASP A 43 -4.99 -11.18 11.65
C ASP A 43 -5.02 -9.92 10.79
N ILE A 44 -5.28 -10.11 9.50
CA ILE A 44 -5.39 -9.00 8.57
C ILE A 44 -6.78 -8.37 8.69
N PRO A 45 -6.89 -7.07 9.04
CA PRO A 45 -8.19 -6.42 9.12
C PRO A 45 -8.92 -6.43 7.77
N PRO A 46 -10.27 -6.38 7.78
CA PRO A 46 -11.05 -6.41 6.54
C PRO A 46 -10.68 -5.31 5.56
N GLN A 47 -10.39 -4.09 6.03
CA GLN A 47 -10.00 -2.99 5.17
C GLN A 47 -8.67 -3.23 4.47
N VAL A 48 -7.76 -3.98 5.09
CA VAL A 48 -6.48 -4.36 4.47
C VAL A 48 -6.69 -5.54 3.53
N ALA A 49 -7.48 -6.52 3.93
CA ALA A 49 -7.77 -7.67 3.08
C ALA A 49 -8.47 -7.27 1.79
N ALA A 50 -9.27 -6.21 1.81
CA ALA A 50 -9.96 -5.72 0.63
C ALA A 50 -9.00 -5.23 -0.46
N ILE A 51 -7.76 -4.89 -0.12
CA ILE A 51 -6.76 -4.44 -1.10
C ILE A 51 -6.49 -5.51 -2.15
N ARG A 52 -6.55 -6.78 -1.75
CA ARG A 52 -6.29 -7.89 -2.67
C ARG A 52 -7.27 -7.95 -3.84
N GLY A 53 -8.45 -7.37 -3.68
CA GLY A 53 -9.45 -7.35 -4.73
C GLY A 53 -9.29 -6.20 -5.72
N HIS A 54 -8.34 -5.31 -5.48
CA HIS A 54 -8.12 -4.15 -6.34
C HIS A 54 -7.06 -4.43 -7.40
N LYS A 55 -7.14 -3.65 -8.47
CA LYS A 55 -6.14 -3.68 -9.53
C LYS A 55 -5.33 -2.39 -9.48
N GLY A 56 -4.03 -2.51 -9.68
CA GLY A 56 -3.17 -1.34 -9.84
C GLY A 56 -3.06 -0.95 -11.30
N LEU A 57 -2.73 0.31 -11.53
CA LEU A 57 -2.47 0.80 -12.88
C LEU A 57 -1.02 1.23 -12.98
N CYS A 58 -0.27 0.64 -13.92
CA CYS A 58 1.09 1.06 -14.19
C CYS A 58 1.05 2.27 -15.12
N LEU A 59 1.47 3.43 -14.61
CA LEU A 59 1.46 4.67 -15.38
C LEU A 59 2.48 4.67 -16.51
N LYS A 60 3.51 3.83 -16.42
CA LYS A 60 4.53 3.74 -17.47
C LYS A 60 4.06 2.91 -18.66
N THR A 61 3.33 1.83 -18.40
CA THR A 61 2.88 0.92 -19.45
C THR A 61 1.42 1.10 -19.82
N GLY A 62 0.64 1.76 -18.97
CA GLY A 62 -0.80 1.92 -19.15
C GLY A 62 -1.58 0.64 -18.89
N ARG A 63 -0.95 -0.39 -18.38
CA ARG A 63 -1.59 -1.67 -18.12
C ARG A 63 -2.05 -1.79 -16.67
N HIS A 64 -3.15 -2.50 -16.48
CA HIS A 64 -3.60 -2.89 -15.15
C HIS A 64 -2.88 -4.17 -14.73
N PHE A 65 -2.63 -4.28 -13.43
CA PHE A 65 -2.05 -5.49 -12.85
C PHE A 65 -2.83 -5.89 -11.61
N LYS A 66 -2.84 -7.19 -11.31
CA LYS A 66 -3.52 -7.71 -10.13
C LYS A 66 -2.63 -7.63 -8.91
N ILE A 67 -3.25 -7.34 -7.77
CA ILE A 67 -2.57 -7.37 -6.47
C ILE A 67 -2.76 -8.78 -5.90
N GLU A 68 -1.72 -9.62 -6.02
CA GLU A 68 -1.82 -11.03 -5.65
C GLU A 68 -1.04 -11.40 -4.40
N ASP A 69 0.03 -10.64 -4.09
CA ASP A 69 0.94 -10.99 -3.01
C ASP A 69 1.01 -9.86 -1.98
N ASP A 70 0.83 -10.20 -0.72
CA ASP A 70 0.91 -9.26 0.38
C ASP A 70 2.30 -8.62 0.51
N ALA A 71 3.34 -9.31 0.05
CA ALA A 71 4.70 -8.77 0.06
C ALA A 71 4.89 -7.62 -0.92
N ASP A 72 4.01 -7.50 -1.91
CA ASP A 72 4.06 -6.42 -2.90
C ASP A 72 3.24 -5.20 -2.51
N VAL A 73 2.53 -5.26 -1.38
CA VAL A 73 1.66 -4.17 -0.92
C VAL A 73 2.27 -3.51 0.30
N PHE A 74 2.42 -2.18 0.22
CA PHE A 74 3.06 -1.40 1.29
C PHE A 74 2.11 -0.35 1.84
N LEU A 75 2.15 -0.18 3.15
CA LEU A 75 1.45 0.90 3.84
C LEU A 75 2.46 1.99 4.17
N VAL A 76 2.09 3.23 3.88
CA VAL A 76 2.94 4.39 4.14
C VAL A 76 2.10 5.41 4.93
N PRO A 77 2.57 5.85 6.10
CA PRO A 77 1.83 6.86 6.85
C PRO A 77 1.62 8.12 6.02
N SER A 78 0.39 8.60 5.97
CA SER A 78 0.06 9.80 5.21
C SER A 78 0.83 11.03 5.69
N SER A 79 1.16 11.09 6.97
CA SER A 79 1.95 12.17 7.54
C SER A 79 3.35 12.25 6.94
N SER A 80 3.95 11.11 6.58
CA SER A 80 5.26 11.09 5.92
C SER A 80 5.19 11.69 4.53
N LEU A 81 4.11 11.41 3.80
CA LEU A 81 3.93 11.94 2.45
C LEU A 81 3.66 13.43 2.46
N ARG A 82 2.98 13.94 3.47
CA ARG A 82 2.75 15.38 3.61
C ARG A 82 4.04 16.17 3.78
N ARG A 83 4.99 15.62 4.52
CA ARG A 83 6.28 16.27 4.69
C ARG A 83 6.98 16.46 3.36
N ASP A 84 6.92 15.44 2.53
CA ASP A 84 7.55 15.49 1.21
C ASP A 84 6.88 16.51 0.32
N SER A 85 5.57 16.67 0.43
CA SER A 85 4.83 17.62 -0.39
C SER A 85 5.02 19.08 0.03
N LEU A 86 5.46 19.31 1.27
CA LEU A 86 5.71 20.66 1.78
C LEU A 86 7.12 21.17 1.49
N THR A 87 8.00 20.30 1.09
CA THR A 87 9.37 20.66 0.73
C THR A 87 9.54 20.79 -0.77
#